data_9f80338b6abd98009443de29954448ff
#
_entry.id   9f80338b6abd98009443de29954448ff
#
_cell.length_a   1.000
_cell.length_b   1.000
_cell.length_c   1.000
_cell.angle_alpha   90.00
_cell.angle_beta   90.00
_cell.angle_gamma   90.00
#
_symmetry.space_group_name_H-M   'P 1'
#
loop_
_entity.id
_entity.type
_entity.pdbx_description
1 polymer ?
#
loop_
_entity_poly.entity_id
_entity_poly.type
_entity_poly.pdbx_seq_one_letter_code
_entity_poly.pdbx_strand_id
1 'polypeptide(L)'
;IKYVHYIMRADNDGEGGIMALFGLALNDDNCPKTRRPLILLAGLAGAALFYGDGMITPAISVLSAVEGIELIDPEIADYIVPISIIILLALFLFQKKGTDGIGGLFGPIMLIWFLTLGGIGTWHIIESPIVFSAMNPLVALEFLVEHKSEAFVILGAVVLSVTGAEALYADMGHFGAKPIRATWYYLVFPALVLNYFGQGAHVIAHPEAVKNPFFMMFPKESLPYVITLATIATVIASQAVITGAFSLTQQALQLGFLPRMQVIHTSRKNRGQIYLPVVNHMLLVGVILLVIGFQCSTNLASAYGIAITGTMLMTTILFTIVAKVNWNWPTMALIPLSMAFALVDFLFLGANLCKFFDGGWLPVMIGVGFYLVMSTWMKGQTLVYHRIAPHVSNDLASFIQKALLKDIIRVPGTAVYLADPEEEVPNALVL
;
A
#
# COMPACT_ATOMS: atom_id res chain seq x y z
N ILE A 1 -11.25 11.22 1.54
CA ILE A 1 -11.57 11.73 2.90
C ILE A 1 -10.91 10.85 3.97
N LYS A 2 -11.20 9.54 4.01
CA LYS A 2 -10.72 8.60 5.04
C LYS A 2 -9.21 8.68 5.26
N TYR A 3 -8.38 8.46 4.23
CA TYR A 3 -6.92 8.44 4.35
C TYR A 3 -6.34 9.84 4.54
N VAL A 4 -6.56 10.74 3.59
CA VAL A 4 -5.89 12.05 3.55
C VAL A 4 -6.31 12.96 4.72
N HIS A 5 -7.57 12.88 5.17
CA HIS A 5 -8.07 13.76 6.22
C HIS A 5 -7.91 13.17 7.62
N TYR A 6 -8.15 11.86 7.79
CA TYR A 6 -8.17 11.20 9.10
C TYR A 6 -6.93 10.36 9.35
N ILE A 7 -6.66 9.34 8.52
CA ILE A 7 -5.62 8.34 8.78
C ILE A 7 -4.22 8.94 8.75
N MET A 8 -3.92 9.84 7.80
CA MET A 8 -2.62 10.54 7.74
C MET A 8 -2.31 11.46 8.94
N ARG A 9 -3.18 11.52 9.96
CA ARG A 9 -2.87 12.14 11.25
C ARG A 9 -2.13 11.18 12.18
N ALA A 10 -2.25 9.87 11.93
CA ALA A 10 -1.55 8.84 12.66
C ALA A 10 -0.16 8.68 12.05
N ASP A 11 0.74 9.48 12.52
CA ASP A 11 2.15 9.45 12.18
C ASP A 11 2.93 8.86 13.36
N ASN A 12 3.88 8.00 13.06
CA ASN A 12 4.79 7.42 14.03
C ASN A 12 6.21 7.92 13.70
N ASP A 13 6.66 8.97 14.37
CA ASP A 13 7.93 9.65 14.12
C ASP A 13 8.14 10.08 12.65
N GLY A 14 7.08 10.58 12.02
CA GLY A 14 7.04 10.94 10.60
C GLY A 14 6.71 9.80 9.66
N GLU A 15 6.81 8.56 10.09
CA GLU A 15 6.47 7.38 9.28
C GLU A 15 4.96 7.13 9.23
N GLY A 16 4.48 6.69 8.07
CA GLY A 16 3.09 6.32 7.84
C GLY A 16 2.93 4.86 7.44
N GLY A 17 1.74 4.53 6.97
CA GLY A 17 1.39 3.18 6.53
C GLY A 17 0.80 2.31 7.65
N ILE A 18 0.36 1.12 7.26
CA ILE A 18 -0.36 0.22 8.18
C ILE A 18 0.51 -0.26 9.34
N MET A 19 1.84 -0.42 9.13
CA MET A 19 2.77 -0.83 10.19
C MET A 19 3.02 0.30 11.19
N ALA A 20 3.08 1.56 10.75
CA ALA A 20 3.16 2.71 11.64
C ALA A 20 1.92 2.80 12.53
N LEU A 21 0.73 2.65 11.93
CA LEU A 21 -0.55 2.63 12.66
C LEU A 21 -0.62 1.45 13.63
N PHE A 22 -0.09 0.29 13.24
CA PHE A 22 0.01 -0.90 14.07
C PHE A 22 0.97 -0.67 15.26
N GLY A 23 2.14 -0.08 15.01
CA GLY A 23 3.09 0.29 16.05
C GLY A 23 2.48 1.23 17.09
N LEU A 24 1.78 2.29 16.63
CA LEU A 24 1.04 3.21 17.52
C LEU A 24 -0.02 2.50 18.36
N ALA A 25 -0.71 1.49 17.80
CA ALA A 25 -1.71 0.73 18.53
C ALA A 25 -1.11 -0.24 19.56
N LEU A 26 0.14 -0.70 19.34
CA LEU A 26 0.84 -1.64 20.24
C LEU A 26 1.57 -0.93 21.39
N ASN A 27 2.14 0.25 21.13
CA ASN A 27 3.03 0.96 22.07
C ASN A 27 2.28 1.71 23.19
N ASP A 28 0.99 1.48 23.35
CA ASP A 28 0.23 2.14 24.39
C ASP A 28 0.13 1.27 25.65
N ASP A 29 0.78 1.70 26.73
CA ASP A 29 0.71 1.07 28.05
C ASP A 29 -0.73 1.01 28.61
N ASN A 30 -1.62 1.89 28.13
CA ASN A 30 -3.03 1.92 28.50
C ASN A 30 -3.90 0.99 27.65
N CYS A 31 -3.33 0.30 26.66
CA CYS A 31 -4.13 -0.61 25.83
C CYS A 31 -4.54 -1.87 26.61
N PRO A 32 -5.83 -2.13 26.78
CA PRO A 32 -6.28 -3.33 27.49
C PRO A 32 -5.71 -4.60 26.85
N LYS A 33 -5.12 -5.49 27.68
CA LYS A 33 -4.55 -6.77 27.23
C LYS A 33 -5.54 -7.60 26.38
N THR A 34 -6.84 -7.42 26.59
CA THR A 34 -7.92 -8.06 25.82
C THR A 34 -7.99 -7.62 24.35
N ARG A 35 -7.49 -6.43 24.00
CA ARG A 35 -7.48 -5.90 22.62
C ARG A 35 -6.22 -6.30 21.83
N ARG A 36 -5.17 -6.70 22.51
CA ARG A 36 -3.87 -7.04 21.90
C ARG A 36 -3.98 -8.11 20.78
N PRO A 37 -4.77 -9.20 20.93
CA PRO A 37 -4.95 -10.18 19.86
C PRO A 37 -5.60 -9.59 18.61
N LEU A 38 -6.58 -8.69 18.76
CA LEU A 38 -7.24 -8.02 17.63
C LEU A 38 -6.26 -7.06 16.91
N ILE A 39 -5.46 -6.31 17.66
CA ILE A 39 -4.43 -5.43 17.11
C ILE A 39 -3.41 -6.23 16.32
N LEU A 40 -2.91 -7.33 16.88
CA LEU A 40 -1.96 -8.22 16.21
C LEU A 40 -2.56 -8.82 14.94
N LEU A 41 -3.80 -9.30 15.00
CA LEU A 41 -4.48 -9.83 13.83
C LEU A 41 -4.64 -8.76 12.73
N ALA A 42 -5.17 -7.60 13.08
CA ALA A 42 -5.43 -6.53 12.13
C ALA A 42 -4.11 -5.97 11.53
N GLY A 43 -3.08 -5.76 12.35
CA GLY A 43 -1.79 -5.27 11.90
C GLY A 43 -1.08 -6.24 10.96
N LEU A 44 -0.95 -7.50 11.37
CA LEU A 44 -0.28 -8.51 10.57
C LEU A 44 -1.06 -8.87 9.30
N ALA A 45 -2.40 -9.00 9.38
CA ALA A 45 -3.23 -9.27 8.21
C ALA A 45 -3.20 -8.10 7.22
N GLY A 46 -3.29 -6.87 7.71
CA GLY A 46 -3.21 -5.69 6.85
C GLY A 46 -1.84 -5.53 6.18
N ALA A 47 -0.74 -5.75 6.91
CA ALA A 47 0.60 -5.77 6.34
C ALA A 47 0.76 -6.88 5.28
N ALA A 48 0.23 -8.06 5.58
CA ALA A 48 0.27 -9.20 4.67
C ALA A 48 -0.50 -8.94 3.36
N LEU A 49 -1.69 -8.33 3.45
CA LEU A 49 -2.47 -7.93 2.27
C LEU A 49 -1.79 -6.81 1.48
N PHE A 50 -1.08 -5.89 2.15
CA PHE A 50 -0.31 -4.84 1.49
C PHE A 50 0.84 -5.40 0.64
N TYR A 51 1.49 -6.50 1.04
CA TYR A 51 2.46 -7.18 0.17
C TYR A 51 1.78 -7.78 -1.07
N GLY A 52 0.57 -8.32 -0.94
CA GLY A 52 -0.24 -8.76 -2.08
C GLY A 52 -0.54 -7.61 -3.04
N ASP A 53 -0.98 -6.47 -2.51
CA ASP A 53 -1.19 -5.23 -3.27
C ASP A 53 0.10 -4.75 -3.94
N GLY A 54 1.23 -4.77 -3.23
CA GLY A 54 2.55 -4.40 -3.75
C GLY A 54 3.02 -5.23 -4.95
N MET A 55 2.48 -6.43 -5.15
CA MET A 55 2.69 -7.26 -6.35
C MET A 55 1.66 -6.96 -7.44
N ILE A 56 0.39 -6.79 -7.07
CA ILE A 56 -0.70 -6.64 -8.04
C ILE A 56 -0.69 -5.24 -8.68
N THR A 57 -0.46 -4.20 -7.89
CA THR A 57 -0.52 -2.80 -8.37
C THR A 57 0.45 -2.50 -9.51
N PRO A 58 1.75 -2.86 -9.46
CA PRO A 58 2.65 -2.69 -10.61
C PRO A 58 2.21 -3.50 -11.84
N ALA A 59 1.73 -4.72 -11.64
CA ALA A 59 1.29 -5.58 -12.74
C ALA A 59 0.09 -4.98 -13.48
N ILE A 60 -0.99 -4.66 -12.75
CA ILE A 60 -2.22 -4.12 -13.35
C ILE A 60 -2.01 -2.76 -13.97
N SER A 61 -1.22 -1.88 -13.31
CA SER A 61 -0.99 -0.52 -13.78
C SER A 61 -0.21 -0.49 -15.10
N VAL A 62 0.85 -1.27 -15.21
CA VAL A 62 1.66 -1.31 -16.44
C VAL A 62 0.88 -2.01 -17.55
N LEU A 63 0.21 -3.15 -17.27
CA LEU A 63 -0.63 -3.82 -18.27
C LEU A 63 -1.69 -2.89 -18.83
N SER A 64 -2.47 -2.22 -17.97
CA SER A 64 -3.56 -1.35 -18.42
C SER A 64 -3.09 -0.16 -19.25
N ALA A 65 -1.90 0.38 -18.98
CA ALA A 65 -1.32 1.44 -19.77
C ALA A 65 -0.87 0.93 -21.15
N VAL A 66 -0.24 -0.25 -21.20
CA VAL A 66 0.26 -0.88 -22.44
C VAL A 66 -0.90 -1.40 -23.30
N GLU A 67 -1.99 -1.87 -22.70
CA GLU A 67 -3.20 -2.30 -23.43
C GLU A 67 -3.78 -1.20 -24.34
N GLY A 68 -3.52 0.07 -24.03
CA GLY A 68 -3.89 1.18 -24.93
C GLY A 68 -3.33 1.07 -26.34
N ILE A 69 -2.23 0.35 -26.54
CA ILE A 69 -1.57 0.16 -27.85
C ILE A 69 -2.48 -0.59 -28.82
N GLU A 70 -3.34 -1.50 -28.33
CA GLU A 70 -4.32 -2.24 -29.14
C GLU A 70 -5.28 -1.32 -29.92
N LEU A 71 -5.56 -0.12 -29.38
CA LEU A 71 -6.40 0.88 -30.08
C LEU A 71 -5.70 1.55 -31.27
N ILE A 72 -4.37 1.50 -31.32
CA ILE A 72 -3.57 2.03 -32.42
C ILE A 72 -3.45 0.97 -33.51
N ASP A 73 -3.04 -0.23 -33.11
CA ASP A 73 -2.83 -1.36 -34.00
C ASP A 73 -3.18 -2.68 -33.29
N PRO A 74 -4.30 -3.32 -33.65
CA PRO A 74 -4.73 -4.59 -33.06
C PRO A 74 -3.73 -5.75 -33.23
N GLU A 75 -2.83 -5.71 -34.25
CA GLU A 75 -1.82 -6.76 -34.47
C GLU A 75 -0.74 -6.75 -33.37
N ILE A 76 -0.60 -5.64 -32.65
CA ILE A 76 0.36 -5.52 -31.55
C ILE A 76 -0.17 -6.12 -30.24
N ALA A 77 -1.43 -6.53 -30.16
CA ALA A 77 -2.03 -7.07 -28.95
C ALA A 77 -1.21 -8.25 -28.34
N ASP A 78 -0.64 -9.11 -29.18
CA ASP A 78 0.19 -10.25 -28.75
C ASP A 78 1.49 -9.82 -28.04
N TYR A 79 1.94 -8.58 -28.24
CA TYR A 79 3.15 -8.04 -27.62
C TYR A 79 2.88 -7.27 -26.32
N ILE A 80 1.66 -7.09 -25.88
CA ILE A 80 1.29 -6.35 -24.66
C ILE A 80 1.98 -6.99 -23.43
N VAL A 81 1.88 -8.31 -23.28
CA VAL A 81 2.48 -9.03 -22.15
C VAL A 81 4.02 -8.96 -22.20
N PRO A 82 4.71 -9.26 -23.31
CA PRO A 82 6.15 -9.09 -23.41
C PRO A 82 6.63 -7.65 -23.11
N ILE A 83 5.97 -6.64 -23.66
CA ILE A 83 6.32 -5.24 -23.42
C ILE A 83 6.18 -4.90 -21.94
N SER A 84 5.07 -5.28 -21.32
CA SER A 84 4.82 -5.06 -19.91
C SER A 84 5.88 -5.72 -19.02
N ILE A 85 6.29 -6.95 -19.35
CA ILE A 85 7.36 -7.66 -18.64
C ILE A 85 8.70 -6.92 -18.77
N ILE A 86 9.05 -6.41 -19.95
CA ILE A 86 10.28 -5.65 -20.16
C ILE A 86 10.28 -4.37 -19.32
N ILE A 87 9.17 -3.63 -19.31
CA ILE A 87 9.03 -2.41 -18.51
C ILE A 87 9.18 -2.72 -17.03
N LEU A 88 8.50 -3.76 -16.53
CA LEU A 88 8.56 -4.18 -15.13
C LEU A 88 9.96 -4.68 -14.74
N LEU A 89 10.61 -5.48 -15.58
CA LEU A 89 12.00 -5.91 -15.37
C LEU A 89 12.93 -4.71 -15.26
N ALA A 90 12.82 -3.74 -16.19
CA ALA A 90 13.60 -2.51 -16.14
C ALA A 90 13.34 -1.75 -14.82
N LEU A 91 12.07 -1.58 -14.42
CA LEU A 91 11.69 -0.91 -13.18
C LEU A 91 12.37 -1.55 -11.95
N PHE A 92 12.26 -2.87 -11.78
CA PHE A 92 12.82 -3.57 -10.62
C PHE A 92 14.36 -3.63 -10.64
N LEU A 93 14.99 -3.69 -11.81
CA LEU A 93 16.46 -3.65 -11.93
C LEU A 93 17.04 -2.27 -11.57
N PHE A 94 16.31 -1.18 -11.87
CA PHE A 94 16.73 0.17 -11.54
C PHE A 94 16.53 0.54 -10.05
N GLN A 95 15.74 -0.22 -9.27
CA GLN A 95 15.50 0.04 -7.85
C GLN A 95 16.79 0.20 -7.03
N LYS A 96 17.80 -0.62 -7.32
CA LYS A 96 19.09 -0.60 -6.60
C LYS A 96 19.83 0.74 -6.72
N LYS A 97 19.62 1.49 -7.80
CA LYS A 97 20.30 2.79 -8.02
C LYS A 97 19.65 3.92 -7.22
N GLY A 98 18.47 3.68 -6.63
CA GLY A 98 17.68 4.71 -5.96
C GLY A 98 17.05 5.71 -6.94
N THR A 99 16.23 6.60 -6.41
CA THR A 99 15.48 7.60 -7.19
C THR A 99 16.16 8.97 -7.23
N ASP A 100 17.29 9.15 -6.54
CA ASP A 100 17.96 10.46 -6.38
C ASP A 100 18.29 11.16 -7.73
N GLY A 101 18.60 10.38 -8.78
CA GLY A 101 18.94 10.94 -10.10
C GLY A 101 17.74 11.26 -10.99
N ILE A 102 16.64 10.53 -10.84
CA ILE A 102 15.48 10.58 -11.75
C ILE A 102 14.24 11.17 -11.04
N GLY A 103 14.22 11.12 -9.71
CA GLY A 103 13.08 11.56 -8.89
C GLY A 103 12.68 13.01 -9.12
N GLY A 104 13.62 13.88 -9.50
CA GLY A 104 13.34 15.27 -9.86
C GLY A 104 12.44 15.43 -11.09
N LEU A 105 12.38 14.42 -11.98
CA LEU A 105 11.51 14.43 -13.16
C LEU A 105 10.12 13.90 -12.86
N PHE A 106 9.94 13.14 -11.78
CA PHE A 106 8.64 12.53 -11.44
C PHE A 106 7.55 13.58 -11.20
N GLY A 107 7.87 14.65 -10.46
CA GLY A 107 6.95 15.74 -10.19
C GLY A 107 6.41 16.40 -11.46
N PRO A 108 7.27 16.94 -12.36
CA PRO A 108 6.84 17.52 -13.63
C PRO A 108 6.03 16.56 -14.50
N ILE A 109 6.45 15.29 -14.63
CA ILE A 109 5.73 14.29 -15.42
C ILE A 109 4.34 14.05 -14.86
N MET A 110 4.22 13.84 -13.55
CA MET A 110 2.92 13.64 -12.90
C MET A 110 2.04 14.88 -12.94
N LEU A 111 2.63 16.08 -12.92
CA LEU A 111 1.87 17.31 -13.14
C LEU A 111 1.25 17.35 -14.54
N ILE A 112 2.02 17.04 -15.57
CA ILE A 112 1.52 16.95 -16.96
C ILE A 112 0.42 15.88 -17.04
N TRP A 113 0.63 14.71 -16.40
CA TRP A 113 -0.37 13.66 -16.36
C TRP A 113 -1.71 14.13 -15.78
N PHE A 114 -1.72 14.73 -14.58
CA PHE A 114 -2.94 15.19 -13.94
C PHE A 114 -3.58 16.38 -14.70
N LEU A 115 -2.80 17.26 -15.31
CA LEU A 115 -3.33 18.31 -16.17
C LEU A 115 -3.98 17.73 -17.44
N THR A 116 -3.41 16.69 -18.03
CA THR A 116 -3.99 15.97 -19.17
C THR A 116 -5.31 15.31 -18.77
N LEU A 117 -5.36 14.61 -17.61
CA LEU A 117 -6.59 14.01 -17.09
C LEU A 117 -7.69 15.04 -16.86
N GLY A 118 -7.37 16.13 -16.18
CA GLY A 118 -8.33 17.21 -15.90
C GLY A 118 -8.79 17.93 -17.16
N GLY A 119 -7.86 18.19 -18.09
CA GLY A 119 -8.15 18.88 -19.35
C GLY A 119 -9.09 18.11 -20.25
N ILE A 120 -8.77 16.83 -20.54
CA ILE A 120 -9.62 16.00 -21.39
C ILE A 120 -10.97 15.71 -20.72
N GLY A 121 -10.96 15.48 -19.38
CA GLY A 121 -12.19 15.31 -18.63
C GLY A 121 -13.12 16.51 -18.72
N THR A 122 -12.57 17.73 -18.57
CA THR A 122 -13.32 18.98 -18.70
C THR A 122 -13.89 19.15 -20.11
N TRP A 123 -13.12 18.80 -21.13
CA TRP A 123 -13.59 18.86 -22.53
C TRP A 123 -14.88 18.06 -22.73
N HIS A 124 -14.87 16.79 -22.37
CA HIS A 124 -16.06 15.92 -22.55
C HIS A 124 -17.24 16.28 -21.64
N ILE A 125 -16.97 16.84 -20.44
CA ILE A 125 -18.05 17.38 -19.60
C ILE A 125 -18.77 18.54 -20.28
N ILE A 126 -18.02 19.43 -20.98
CA ILE A 126 -18.61 20.55 -21.70
C ILE A 126 -19.47 20.04 -22.87
N GLU A 127 -19.02 18.99 -23.58
CA GLU A 127 -19.79 18.36 -24.66
C GLU A 127 -21.07 17.69 -24.19
N SER A 128 -21.06 17.05 -23.01
CA SER A 128 -22.20 16.34 -22.45
C SER A 128 -22.45 16.68 -20.98
N PRO A 129 -23.00 17.87 -20.68
CA PRO A 129 -23.19 18.35 -19.29
C PRO A 129 -24.19 17.51 -18.47
N ILE A 130 -24.97 16.64 -19.10
CA ILE A 130 -25.93 15.75 -18.42
C ILE A 130 -25.27 14.89 -17.34
N VAL A 131 -23.95 14.65 -17.45
CA VAL A 131 -23.17 13.89 -16.47
C VAL A 131 -23.22 14.52 -15.08
N PHE A 132 -23.50 15.84 -14.95
CA PHE A 132 -23.65 16.47 -13.64
C PHE A 132 -24.85 15.96 -12.84
N SER A 133 -25.79 15.26 -13.46
CA SER A 133 -26.86 14.56 -12.72
C SER A 133 -26.29 13.53 -11.73
N ALA A 134 -25.12 12.94 -12.02
CA ALA A 134 -24.42 12.02 -11.14
C ALA A 134 -23.88 12.67 -9.85
N MET A 135 -23.84 14.01 -9.74
CA MET A 135 -23.52 14.70 -8.49
C MET A 135 -24.67 14.61 -7.46
N ASN A 136 -25.87 14.28 -7.91
CA ASN A 136 -27.00 14.09 -7.00
C ASN A 136 -26.91 12.70 -6.35
N PRO A 137 -26.67 12.58 -5.03
CA PRO A 137 -26.55 11.29 -4.37
C PRO A 137 -27.83 10.46 -4.40
N LEU A 138 -29.00 11.11 -4.62
CA LEU A 138 -30.27 10.39 -4.73
C LEU A 138 -30.31 9.49 -5.96
N VAL A 139 -29.71 9.90 -7.09
CA VAL A 139 -29.60 9.07 -8.31
C VAL A 139 -28.81 7.79 -8.03
N ALA A 140 -27.70 7.90 -7.28
CA ALA A 140 -26.92 6.73 -6.88
C ALA A 140 -27.70 5.82 -5.93
N LEU A 141 -28.46 6.40 -4.97
CA LEU A 141 -29.29 5.61 -4.06
C LEU A 141 -30.46 4.92 -4.78
N GLU A 142 -31.12 5.61 -5.72
CA GLU A 142 -32.17 5.04 -6.57
C GLU A 142 -31.64 3.85 -7.35
N PHE A 143 -30.50 4.00 -8.03
CA PHE A 143 -29.83 2.92 -8.74
C PHE A 143 -29.51 1.72 -7.82
N LEU A 144 -28.99 1.95 -6.61
CA LEU A 144 -28.69 0.89 -5.65
C LEU A 144 -29.94 0.15 -5.15
N VAL A 145 -31.09 0.82 -5.07
CA VAL A 145 -32.35 0.23 -4.62
C VAL A 145 -33.05 -0.54 -5.75
N GLU A 146 -33.02 -0.01 -6.98
CA GLU A 146 -33.65 -0.61 -8.14
C GLU A 146 -32.89 -1.84 -8.66
N HIS A 147 -31.56 -1.76 -8.72
CA HIS A 147 -30.66 -2.78 -9.30
C HIS A 147 -29.83 -3.53 -8.25
N LYS A 148 -30.43 -3.95 -7.15
CA LYS A 148 -29.76 -4.48 -5.93
C LYS A 148 -28.58 -5.41 -6.20
N SER A 149 -28.73 -6.46 -7.00
CA SER A 149 -27.69 -7.45 -7.27
C SER A 149 -26.61 -6.92 -8.22
N GLU A 150 -27.02 -6.23 -9.29
CA GLU A 150 -26.12 -5.64 -10.27
C GLU A 150 -25.31 -4.50 -9.65
N ALA A 151 -26.00 -3.62 -8.92
CA ALA A 151 -25.38 -2.52 -8.20
C ALA A 151 -24.32 -3.00 -7.20
N PHE A 152 -24.57 -4.12 -6.50
CA PHE A 152 -23.60 -4.71 -5.58
C PHE A 152 -22.34 -5.19 -6.31
N VAL A 153 -22.48 -5.84 -7.46
CA VAL A 153 -21.34 -6.27 -8.29
C VAL A 153 -20.57 -5.06 -8.84
N ILE A 154 -21.29 -3.99 -9.26
CA ILE A 154 -20.68 -2.74 -9.74
C ILE A 154 -19.88 -2.05 -8.66
N LEU A 155 -20.30 -2.10 -7.37
CA LEU A 155 -19.50 -1.58 -6.25
C LEU A 155 -18.10 -2.18 -6.20
N GLY A 156 -17.93 -3.45 -6.57
CA GLY A 156 -16.63 -4.09 -6.69
C GLY A 156 -15.74 -3.48 -7.79
N ALA A 157 -16.32 -2.90 -8.84
CA ALA A 157 -15.57 -2.15 -9.84
C ALA A 157 -15.32 -0.70 -9.41
N VAL A 158 -16.31 -0.07 -8.74
CA VAL A 158 -16.18 1.31 -8.20
C VAL A 158 -15.01 1.44 -7.24
N VAL A 159 -14.69 0.40 -6.46
CA VAL A 159 -13.50 0.38 -5.58
C VAL A 159 -12.24 0.79 -6.33
N LEU A 160 -12.06 0.32 -7.57
CA LEU A 160 -10.84 0.58 -8.35
C LEU A 160 -10.62 2.09 -8.58
N SER A 161 -11.71 2.87 -8.67
CA SER A 161 -11.64 4.32 -8.87
C SER A 161 -11.21 5.09 -7.61
N VAL A 162 -11.25 4.48 -6.43
CA VAL A 162 -10.93 5.13 -5.14
C VAL A 162 -9.74 4.49 -4.41
N THR A 163 -8.94 3.68 -5.09
CA THR A 163 -7.74 3.00 -4.58
C THR A 163 -6.49 3.91 -4.59
N GLY A 164 -5.37 3.41 -4.06
CA GLY A 164 -4.07 4.10 -4.05
C GLY A 164 -3.85 5.06 -2.88
N ALA A 165 -4.86 5.29 -2.04
CA ALA A 165 -4.71 6.16 -0.87
C ALA A 165 -3.85 5.54 0.25
N GLU A 166 -3.76 4.22 0.28
CA GLU A 166 -2.86 3.46 1.17
C GLU A 166 -1.39 3.74 0.86
N ALA A 167 -1.04 3.79 -0.43
CA ALA A 167 0.30 4.14 -0.88
C ALA A 167 0.67 5.57 -0.46
N LEU A 168 -0.25 6.54 -0.58
CA LEU A 168 -0.03 7.91 -0.10
C LEU A 168 0.28 7.95 1.40
N TYR A 169 -0.38 7.10 2.18
CA TYR A 169 -0.13 7.02 3.62
C TYR A 169 1.21 6.34 3.92
N ALA A 170 1.58 5.29 3.17
CA ALA A 170 2.87 4.63 3.31
C ALA A 170 4.05 5.56 2.94
N ASP A 171 3.89 6.41 1.92
CA ASP A 171 4.90 7.34 1.47
C ASP A 171 5.03 8.61 2.34
N MET A 172 4.23 8.73 3.39
CA MET A 172 4.27 9.90 4.28
C MET A 172 5.64 10.12 4.91
N GLY A 173 6.38 9.05 5.19
CA GLY A 173 7.75 9.12 5.72
C GLY A 173 8.76 9.74 4.74
N HIS A 174 8.48 9.70 3.44
CA HIS A 174 9.37 10.26 2.41
C HIS A 174 9.11 11.73 2.11
N PHE A 175 7.84 12.14 2.09
CA PHE A 175 7.43 13.47 1.60
C PHE A 175 6.82 14.35 2.68
N GLY A 176 6.38 13.76 3.79
CA GLY A 176 5.63 14.45 4.85
C GLY A 176 4.15 14.63 4.51
N ALA A 177 3.30 14.73 5.54
CA ALA A 177 1.85 14.81 5.39
C ALA A 177 1.35 16.10 4.71
N LYS A 178 2.02 17.25 4.94
CA LYS A 178 1.57 18.56 4.41
C LYS A 178 1.64 18.66 2.89
N PRO A 179 2.78 18.34 2.22
CA PRO A 179 2.87 18.35 0.77
C PRO A 179 1.89 17.36 0.12
N ILE A 180 1.77 16.14 0.66
CA ILE A 180 0.84 15.13 0.13
C ILE A 180 -0.60 15.65 0.17
N ARG A 181 -1.05 16.21 1.30
CA ARG A 181 -2.39 16.79 1.43
C ARG A 181 -2.64 17.95 0.47
N ALA A 182 -1.67 18.86 0.34
CA ALA A 182 -1.79 19.99 -0.56
C ALA A 182 -1.92 19.54 -2.02
N THR A 183 -1.02 18.67 -2.48
CA THR A 183 -1.07 18.13 -3.85
C THR A 183 -2.37 17.36 -4.09
N TRP A 184 -2.83 16.56 -3.12
CA TRP A 184 -4.08 15.85 -3.23
C TRP A 184 -5.28 16.77 -3.41
N TYR A 185 -5.46 17.78 -2.55
CA TYR A 185 -6.65 18.63 -2.60
C TYR A 185 -6.65 19.61 -3.78
N TYR A 186 -5.49 20.12 -4.18
CA TYR A 186 -5.41 21.18 -5.20
C TYR A 186 -5.16 20.68 -6.62
N LEU A 187 -4.61 19.48 -6.79
CA LEU A 187 -4.28 18.94 -8.10
C LEU A 187 -4.92 17.57 -8.36
N VAL A 188 -4.57 16.56 -7.53
CA VAL A 188 -4.89 15.16 -7.84
C VAL A 188 -6.38 14.91 -7.79
N PHE A 189 -7.03 15.25 -6.69
CA PHE A 189 -8.46 15.02 -6.50
C PHE A 189 -9.33 15.76 -7.53
N PRO A 190 -9.14 17.07 -7.80
CA PRO A 190 -9.88 17.74 -8.87
C PRO A 190 -9.67 17.12 -10.24
N ALA A 191 -8.42 16.79 -10.60
CA ALA A 191 -8.11 16.19 -11.89
C ALA A 191 -8.78 14.82 -12.06
N LEU A 192 -8.76 13.97 -11.02
CA LEU A 192 -9.43 12.67 -11.04
C LEU A 192 -10.96 12.81 -11.16
N VAL A 193 -11.56 13.70 -10.39
CA VAL A 193 -13.01 13.94 -10.47
C VAL A 193 -13.40 14.39 -11.87
N LEU A 194 -12.70 15.38 -12.44
CA LEU A 194 -12.95 15.84 -13.80
C LEU A 194 -12.78 14.72 -14.82
N ASN A 195 -11.74 13.87 -14.66
CA ASN A 195 -11.52 12.76 -15.57
C ASN A 195 -12.64 11.71 -15.48
N TYR A 196 -13.09 11.31 -14.29
CA TYR A 196 -14.15 10.32 -14.12
C TYR A 196 -15.50 10.84 -14.65
N PHE A 197 -15.83 12.08 -14.37
CA PHE A 197 -17.02 12.71 -14.97
C PHE A 197 -16.90 12.84 -16.49
N GLY A 198 -15.69 13.16 -17.00
CA GLY A 198 -15.41 13.23 -18.42
C GLY A 198 -15.57 11.87 -19.13
N GLN A 199 -15.07 10.78 -18.51
CA GLN A 199 -15.30 9.42 -19.03
C GLN A 199 -16.79 9.08 -19.07
N GLY A 200 -17.53 9.40 -18.00
CA GLY A 200 -18.97 9.21 -17.96
C GLY A 200 -19.69 10.02 -19.03
N ALA A 201 -19.33 11.29 -19.22
CA ALA A 201 -19.88 12.15 -20.26
C ALA A 201 -19.61 11.60 -21.67
N HIS A 202 -18.38 11.13 -21.91
CA HIS A 202 -17.97 10.55 -23.19
C HIS A 202 -18.73 9.27 -23.50
N VAL A 203 -18.88 8.35 -22.54
CA VAL A 203 -19.64 7.09 -22.71
C VAL A 203 -21.13 7.36 -22.93
N ILE A 204 -21.72 8.37 -22.29
CA ILE A 204 -23.13 8.76 -22.54
C ILE A 204 -23.29 9.25 -23.97
N ALA A 205 -22.37 10.04 -24.51
CA ALA A 205 -22.40 10.56 -25.85
C ALA A 205 -22.04 9.50 -26.92
N HIS A 206 -21.14 8.58 -26.59
CA HIS A 206 -20.57 7.58 -27.48
C HIS A 206 -20.58 6.19 -26.81
N PRO A 207 -21.69 5.43 -26.89
CA PRO A 207 -21.82 4.14 -26.20
C PRO A 207 -20.75 3.11 -26.58
N GLU A 208 -20.17 3.20 -27.78
CA GLU A 208 -19.06 2.35 -28.25
C GLU A 208 -17.79 2.51 -27.39
N ALA A 209 -17.63 3.64 -26.70
CA ALA A 209 -16.48 3.94 -25.84
C ALA A 209 -16.43 3.07 -24.57
N VAL A 210 -17.48 2.30 -24.25
CA VAL A 210 -17.52 1.36 -23.12
C VAL A 210 -16.36 0.34 -23.17
N LYS A 211 -15.84 0.01 -24.36
CA LYS A 211 -14.73 -0.94 -24.53
C LYS A 211 -13.44 -0.46 -23.86
N ASN A 212 -13.13 0.82 -23.98
CA ASN A 212 -11.97 1.45 -23.33
C ASN A 212 -12.28 2.93 -23.10
N PRO A 213 -13.03 3.28 -22.03
CA PRO A 213 -13.54 4.63 -21.81
C PRO A 213 -12.45 5.69 -21.73
N PHE A 214 -11.27 5.34 -21.18
CA PHE A 214 -10.19 6.30 -20.96
C PHE A 214 -9.48 6.68 -22.26
N PHE A 215 -8.93 5.71 -22.98
CA PHE A 215 -8.15 6.02 -24.18
C PHE A 215 -9.04 6.50 -25.36
N MET A 216 -10.30 6.09 -25.41
CA MET A 216 -11.23 6.56 -26.44
C MET A 216 -11.68 8.01 -26.28
N MET A 217 -11.39 8.65 -25.12
CA MET A 217 -11.55 10.12 -24.97
C MET A 217 -10.60 10.92 -25.86
N PHE A 218 -9.52 10.32 -26.32
CA PHE A 218 -8.48 11.03 -27.06
C PHE A 218 -8.58 10.83 -28.57
N PRO A 219 -8.26 11.84 -29.41
CA PRO A 219 -8.12 11.67 -30.84
C PRO A 219 -7.07 10.61 -31.18
N LYS A 220 -7.27 9.84 -32.25
CA LYS A 220 -6.37 8.75 -32.66
C LYS A 220 -4.91 9.22 -32.84
N GLU A 221 -4.71 10.43 -33.34
CA GLU A 221 -3.40 11.02 -33.58
C GLU A 221 -2.62 11.29 -32.28
N SER A 222 -3.33 11.48 -31.16
CA SER A 222 -2.72 11.75 -29.86
C SER A 222 -2.46 10.49 -29.03
N LEU A 223 -3.09 9.35 -29.37
CA LEU A 223 -2.99 8.10 -28.63
C LEU A 223 -1.55 7.66 -28.34
N PRO A 224 -0.59 7.70 -29.29
CA PRO A 224 0.79 7.29 -28.99
C PRO A 224 1.43 8.11 -27.85
N TYR A 225 1.15 9.41 -27.82
CA TYR A 225 1.68 10.31 -26.79
C TYR A 225 1.01 10.06 -25.44
N VAL A 226 -0.30 9.85 -25.43
CA VAL A 226 -1.08 9.59 -24.21
C VAL A 226 -0.69 8.25 -23.61
N ILE A 227 -0.55 7.20 -24.42
CA ILE A 227 -0.14 5.87 -23.98
C ILE A 227 1.28 5.92 -23.40
N THR A 228 2.19 6.64 -24.05
CA THR A 228 3.56 6.83 -23.54
C THR A 228 3.53 7.55 -22.20
N LEU A 229 2.77 8.64 -22.07
CA LEU A 229 2.63 9.40 -20.84
C LEU A 229 1.99 8.53 -19.73
N ALA A 230 0.93 7.77 -20.05
CA ALA A 230 0.28 6.84 -19.13
C ALA A 230 1.25 5.76 -18.66
N THR A 231 2.03 5.17 -19.57
CA THR A 231 3.04 4.16 -19.23
C THR A 231 4.11 4.73 -18.28
N ILE A 232 4.61 5.93 -18.54
CA ILE A 232 5.58 6.57 -17.64
C ILE A 232 4.93 6.88 -16.28
N ALA A 233 3.70 7.38 -16.27
CA ALA A 233 2.96 7.65 -15.03
C ALA A 233 2.73 6.37 -14.21
N THR A 234 2.41 5.24 -14.85
CA THR A 234 2.24 3.95 -14.17
C THR A 234 3.55 3.37 -13.65
N VAL A 235 4.68 3.60 -14.33
CA VAL A 235 6.02 3.26 -13.83
C VAL A 235 6.35 4.06 -12.58
N ILE A 236 6.04 5.36 -12.55
CA ILE A 236 6.24 6.21 -11.37
C ILE A 236 5.33 5.76 -10.22
N ALA A 237 4.06 5.47 -10.48
CA ALA A 237 3.13 4.96 -9.47
C ALA A 237 3.58 3.60 -8.91
N SER A 238 4.04 2.70 -9.78
CA SER A 238 4.59 1.40 -9.38
C SER A 238 5.84 1.55 -8.51
N GLN A 239 6.69 2.53 -8.82
CA GLN A 239 7.85 2.88 -8.00
C GLN A 239 7.44 3.25 -6.56
N ALA A 240 6.40 4.07 -6.39
CA ALA A 240 5.90 4.48 -5.08
C ALA A 240 5.41 3.27 -4.28
N VAL A 241 4.65 2.36 -4.89
CA VAL A 241 4.16 1.15 -4.20
C VAL A 241 5.31 0.22 -3.79
N ILE A 242 6.33 0.04 -4.63
CA ILE A 242 7.51 -0.77 -4.32
C ILE A 242 8.29 -0.17 -3.14
N THR A 243 8.51 1.15 -3.13
CA THR A 243 9.17 1.84 -2.01
C THR A 243 8.32 1.77 -0.74
N GLY A 244 7.02 1.88 -0.84
CA GLY A 244 6.08 1.65 0.26
C GLY A 244 6.21 0.25 0.86
N ALA A 245 6.38 -0.79 0.04
CA ALA A 245 6.62 -2.16 0.51
C ALA A 245 7.98 -2.30 1.21
N PHE A 246 9.02 -1.57 0.76
CA PHE A 246 10.30 -1.53 1.48
C PHE A 246 10.18 -0.85 2.84
N SER A 247 9.50 0.29 2.93
CA SER A 247 9.25 1.00 4.19
C SER A 247 8.45 0.15 5.17
N LEU A 248 7.38 -0.51 4.69
CA LEU A 248 6.60 -1.45 5.49
C LEU A 248 7.47 -2.60 6.01
N THR A 249 8.34 -3.16 5.17
CA THR A 249 9.27 -4.23 5.58
C THR A 249 10.24 -3.75 6.64
N GLN A 250 10.80 -2.55 6.49
CA GLN A 250 11.72 -1.97 7.48
C GLN A 250 11.02 -1.79 8.83
N GLN A 251 9.81 -1.26 8.84
CA GLN A 251 9.00 -1.12 10.05
C GLN A 251 8.69 -2.49 10.68
N ALA A 252 8.36 -3.50 9.87
CA ALA A 252 8.13 -4.87 10.35
C ALA A 252 9.39 -5.51 10.95
N LEU A 253 10.58 -5.20 10.39
CA LEU A 253 11.89 -5.61 10.96
C LEU A 253 12.14 -4.94 12.30
N GLN A 254 11.89 -3.63 12.41
CA GLN A 254 12.07 -2.87 13.64
C GLN A 254 11.15 -3.34 14.76
N LEU A 255 9.90 -3.69 14.42
CA LEU A 255 8.92 -4.24 15.35
C LEU A 255 9.14 -5.74 15.67
N GLY A 256 10.14 -6.39 15.04
CA GLY A 256 10.47 -7.79 15.31
C GLY A 256 9.52 -8.80 14.65
N PHE A 257 8.74 -8.41 13.64
CA PHE A 257 7.81 -9.33 12.95
C PHE A 257 8.43 -10.08 11.76
N LEU A 258 9.64 -9.69 11.34
CA LEU A 258 10.39 -10.36 10.28
C LEU A 258 11.84 -10.65 10.70
N PRO A 259 12.47 -11.68 10.10
CA PRO A 259 13.89 -11.95 10.33
C PRO A 259 14.76 -10.80 9.80
N ARG A 260 15.91 -10.59 10.43
CA ARG A 260 16.85 -9.54 10.00
C ARG A 260 17.24 -9.75 8.54
N MET A 261 17.07 -8.72 7.73
CA MET A 261 17.42 -8.67 6.31
C MET A 261 18.37 -7.52 6.06
N GLN A 262 19.10 -7.60 4.94
CA GLN A 262 19.96 -6.51 4.52
C GLN A 262 19.12 -5.32 4.06
N VAL A 263 19.29 -4.18 4.71
CA VAL A 263 18.71 -2.88 4.34
C VAL A 263 19.83 -2.01 3.78
N ILE A 264 19.67 -1.53 2.56
CA ILE A 264 20.65 -0.67 1.88
C ILE A 264 20.04 0.72 1.75
N HIS A 265 20.68 1.74 2.34
CA HIS A 265 20.28 3.12 2.16
C HIS A 265 20.77 3.64 0.81
N THR A 266 19.87 4.06 -0.06
CA THR A 266 20.19 4.51 -1.42
C THR A 266 20.46 6.00 -1.52
N SER A 267 20.05 6.80 -0.51
CA SER A 267 20.31 8.23 -0.43
C SER A 267 21.05 8.61 0.85
N ARG A 268 22.01 9.55 0.74
CA ARG A 268 22.68 10.15 1.90
C ARG A 268 21.86 11.28 2.54
N LYS A 269 20.94 11.89 1.78
CA LYS A 269 20.13 13.04 2.22
C LYS A 269 18.81 12.62 2.85
N ASN A 270 18.17 11.58 2.29
CA ASN A 270 16.87 11.12 2.70
C ASN A 270 16.98 9.73 3.35
N ARG A 271 16.88 9.66 4.68
CA ARG A 271 17.01 8.41 5.44
C ARG A 271 15.93 7.37 5.09
N GLY A 272 14.76 7.83 4.60
CA GLY A 272 13.66 6.95 4.19
C GLY A 272 13.90 6.21 2.86
N GLN A 273 14.85 6.63 2.01
CA GLN A 273 15.15 5.93 0.77
C GLN A 273 16.00 4.68 1.00
N ILE A 274 15.32 3.55 1.03
CA ILE A 274 15.89 2.24 1.30
C ILE A 274 15.67 1.27 0.16
N TYR A 275 16.54 0.29 0.04
CA TYR A 275 16.44 -0.82 -0.89
C TYR A 275 16.63 -2.13 -0.12
N LEU A 276 15.69 -3.05 -0.27
CA LEU A 276 15.74 -4.38 0.31
C LEU A 276 15.84 -5.42 -0.82
N PRO A 277 17.03 -6.01 -1.06
CA PRO A 277 17.24 -6.93 -2.18
C PRO A 277 16.28 -8.11 -2.19
N VAL A 278 16.05 -8.74 -1.03
CA VAL A 278 15.17 -9.91 -0.89
C VAL A 278 13.74 -9.55 -1.28
N VAL A 279 13.21 -8.46 -0.75
CA VAL A 279 11.83 -8.01 -1.04
C VAL A 279 11.70 -7.62 -2.50
N ASN A 280 12.69 -6.91 -3.06
CA ASN A 280 12.68 -6.53 -4.47
C ASN A 280 12.60 -7.73 -5.41
N HIS A 281 13.41 -8.77 -5.18
CA HIS A 281 13.39 -9.98 -6.01
C HIS A 281 12.07 -10.74 -5.84
N MET A 282 11.57 -10.83 -4.61
CA MET A 282 10.29 -11.49 -4.33
C MET A 282 9.12 -10.78 -5.02
N LEU A 283 9.05 -9.44 -4.93
CA LEU A 283 8.04 -8.65 -5.63
C LEU A 283 8.18 -8.81 -7.15
N LEU A 284 9.41 -8.74 -7.69
CA LEU A 284 9.67 -8.93 -9.12
C LEU A 284 9.12 -10.27 -9.62
N VAL A 285 9.46 -11.37 -8.94
CA VAL A 285 8.98 -12.71 -9.32
C VAL A 285 7.45 -12.76 -9.24
N GLY A 286 6.85 -12.24 -8.16
CA GLY A 286 5.41 -12.19 -8.00
C GLY A 286 4.72 -11.40 -9.10
N VAL A 287 5.23 -10.20 -9.42
CA VAL A 287 4.69 -9.34 -10.49
C VAL A 287 4.75 -10.01 -11.86
N ILE A 288 5.89 -10.64 -12.21
CA ILE A 288 6.02 -11.34 -13.49
C ILE A 288 5.09 -12.54 -13.58
N LEU A 289 4.98 -13.34 -12.52
CA LEU A 289 4.02 -14.46 -12.47
C LEU A 289 2.58 -13.99 -12.63
N LEU A 290 2.22 -12.84 -12.04
CA LEU A 290 0.90 -12.23 -12.20
C LEU A 290 0.64 -11.80 -13.65
N VAL A 291 1.59 -11.12 -14.29
CA VAL A 291 1.45 -10.67 -15.68
C VAL A 291 1.31 -11.87 -16.64
N ILE A 292 2.10 -12.92 -16.45
CA ILE A 292 2.01 -14.13 -17.28
C ILE A 292 0.72 -14.91 -17.01
N GLY A 293 0.29 -14.99 -15.75
CA GLY A 293 -0.88 -15.76 -15.36
C GLY A 293 -2.20 -15.14 -15.76
N PHE A 294 -2.32 -13.82 -15.64
CA PHE A 294 -3.58 -13.10 -15.90
C PHE A 294 -3.67 -12.50 -17.31
N GLN A 295 -2.54 -12.13 -17.90
CA GLN A 295 -2.37 -11.61 -19.27
C GLN A 295 -3.08 -10.29 -19.59
N CYS A 296 -4.15 -9.93 -18.88
CA CYS A 296 -4.87 -8.68 -19.07
C CYS A 296 -5.20 -8.00 -17.71
N SER A 297 -5.34 -6.67 -17.76
CA SER A 297 -5.62 -5.85 -16.58
C SER A 297 -6.99 -6.13 -15.98
N THR A 298 -7.98 -6.46 -16.79
CA THR A 298 -9.35 -6.77 -16.36
C THR A 298 -9.40 -7.99 -15.42
N ASN A 299 -8.63 -9.02 -15.73
CA ASN A 299 -8.55 -10.22 -14.89
C ASN A 299 -7.86 -9.92 -13.54
N LEU A 300 -6.82 -9.07 -13.55
CA LEU A 300 -6.13 -8.63 -12.33
C LEU A 300 -7.01 -7.73 -11.44
N ALA A 301 -7.98 -7.04 -12.02
CA ALA A 301 -8.86 -6.14 -11.27
C ALA A 301 -9.62 -6.84 -10.13
N SER A 302 -10.01 -8.11 -10.33
CA SER A 302 -10.69 -8.92 -9.31
C SER A 302 -9.76 -9.25 -8.13
N ALA A 303 -8.50 -9.55 -8.40
CA ALA A 303 -7.49 -9.77 -7.37
C ALA A 303 -7.17 -8.47 -6.61
N TYR A 304 -7.00 -7.38 -7.33
CA TYR A 304 -6.68 -6.06 -6.78
C TYR A 304 -7.73 -5.59 -5.76
N GLY A 305 -9.02 -5.71 -6.09
CA GLY A 305 -10.12 -5.26 -5.25
C GLY A 305 -10.13 -5.90 -3.86
N ILE A 306 -9.85 -7.21 -3.74
CA ILE A 306 -9.83 -7.91 -2.44
C ILE A 306 -8.63 -7.48 -1.58
N ALA A 307 -7.44 -7.35 -2.18
CA ALA A 307 -6.25 -6.93 -1.45
C ALA A 307 -6.46 -5.57 -0.78
N ILE A 308 -6.92 -4.59 -1.54
CA ILE A 308 -7.10 -3.22 -1.05
C ILE A 308 -8.24 -3.10 -0.05
N THR A 309 -9.43 -3.65 -0.36
CA THR A 309 -10.57 -3.53 0.56
C THR A 309 -10.32 -4.25 1.87
N GLY A 310 -9.58 -5.37 1.85
CA GLY A 310 -9.10 -6.04 3.05
C GLY A 310 -8.15 -5.15 3.88
N THR A 311 -7.16 -4.53 3.24
CA THR A 311 -6.24 -3.59 3.90
C THR A 311 -6.99 -2.36 4.44
N MET A 312 -7.97 -1.83 3.69
CA MET A 312 -8.80 -0.70 4.13
C MET A 312 -9.58 -1.02 5.41
N LEU A 313 -10.14 -2.22 5.51
CA LEU A 313 -10.86 -2.66 6.71
C LEU A 313 -9.92 -2.80 7.92
N MET A 314 -8.74 -3.43 7.73
CA MET A 314 -7.74 -3.55 8.80
C MET A 314 -7.27 -2.17 9.27
N THR A 315 -7.06 -1.23 8.36
CA THR A 315 -6.70 0.16 8.66
C THR A 315 -7.80 0.86 9.46
N THR A 316 -9.09 0.65 9.14
CA THR A 316 -10.21 1.22 9.92
C THR A 316 -10.23 0.71 11.35
N ILE A 317 -9.98 -0.60 11.56
CA ILE A 317 -9.93 -1.21 12.89
C ILE A 317 -8.79 -0.58 13.71
N LEU A 318 -7.57 -0.53 13.14
CA LEU A 318 -6.40 0.04 13.82
C LEU A 318 -6.58 1.54 14.10
N PHE A 319 -7.08 2.30 13.12
CA PHE A 319 -7.37 3.73 13.27
C PHE A 319 -8.35 3.99 14.42
N THR A 320 -9.41 3.18 14.52
CA THR A 320 -10.41 3.33 15.60
C THR A 320 -9.76 3.15 16.97
N ILE A 321 -8.84 2.18 17.08
CA ILE A 321 -8.11 1.93 18.33
C ILE A 321 -7.18 3.10 18.66
N VAL A 322 -6.36 3.54 17.71
CA VAL A 322 -5.42 4.66 17.88
C VAL A 322 -6.15 5.96 18.22
N ALA A 323 -7.24 6.28 17.50
CA ALA A 323 -8.01 7.48 17.76
C ALA A 323 -8.66 7.48 19.15
N LYS A 324 -9.05 6.28 19.67
CA LYS A 324 -9.61 6.16 21.02
C LYS A 324 -8.55 6.27 22.10
N VAL A 325 -7.43 5.59 21.90
CA VAL A 325 -6.41 5.40 22.94
C VAL A 325 -5.41 6.55 22.94
N ASN A 326 -4.78 6.84 21.80
CA ASN A 326 -3.72 7.86 21.72
C ASN A 326 -4.26 9.28 21.64
N TRP A 327 -5.39 9.49 20.95
CA TRP A 327 -5.94 10.86 20.77
C TRP A 327 -7.11 11.17 21.71
N ASN A 328 -7.56 10.21 22.52
CA ASN A 328 -8.67 10.36 23.46
C ASN A 328 -9.95 10.94 22.82
N TRP A 329 -10.23 10.57 21.57
CA TRP A 329 -11.43 11.06 20.90
C TRP A 329 -12.70 10.64 21.65
N PRO A 330 -13.70 11.57 21.73
CA PRO A 330 -14.94 11.25 22.40
C PRO A 330 -15.67 10.11 21.66
N THR A 331 -16.10 9.13 22.42
CA THR A 331 -16.75 7.92 21.90
C THR A 331 -17.97 8.23 21.04
N MET A 332 -18.71 9.30 21.39
CA MET A 332 -19.88 9.77 20.62
C MET A 332 -19.55 10.20 19.19
N ALA A 333 -18.36 10.76 18.95
CA ALA A 333 -17.91 11.14 17.59
C ALA A 333 -17.19 9.99 16.88
N LEU A 334 -16.41 9.20 17.63
CA LEU A 334 -15.58 8.13 17.08
C LEU A 334 -16.42 6.96 16.57
N ILE A 335 -17.45 6.53 17.32
CA ILE A 335 -18.27 5.36 16.93
C ILE A 335 -19.00 5.61 15.60
N PRO A 336 -19.77 6.70 15.40
CA PRO A 336 -20.44 6.93 14.11
C PRO A 336 -19.47 7.03 12.94
N LEU A 337 -18.33 7.70 13.13
CA LEU A 337 -17.31 7.82 12.09
C LEU A 337 -16.70 6.47 11.72
N SER A 338 -16.32 5.67 12.72
CA SER A 338 -15.74 4.35 12.49
C SER A 338 -16.76 3.38 11.90
N MET A 339 -18.02 3.47 12.32
CA MET A 339 -19.11 2.67 11.73
C MET A 339 -19.35 3.06 10.25
N ALA A 340 -19.33 4.36 9.92
CA ALA A 340 -19.47 4.80 8.53
C ALA A 340 -18.32 4.27 7.65
N PHE A 341 -17.07 4.36 8.12
CA PHE A 341 -15.93 3.79 7.40
C PHE A 341 -16.03 2.28 7.28
N ALA A 342 -16.32 1.58 8.37
CA ALA A 342 -16.46 0.12 8.37
C ALA A 342 -17.58 -0.34 7.45
N LEU A 343 -18.72 0.35 7.42
CA LEU A 343 -19.83 0.03 6.52
C LEU A 343 -19.40 0.08 5.05
N VAL A 344 -18.73 1.16 4.66
CA VAL A 344 -18.21 1.31 3.28
C VAL A 344 -17.17 0.22 2.98
N ASP A 345 -16.21 -0.02 3.89
CA ASP A 345 -15.20 -1.05 3.72
C ASP A 345 -15.81 -2.46 3.61
N PHE A 346 -16.84 -2.78 4.41
CA PHE A 346 -17.55 -4.06 4.33
C PHE A 346 -18.36 -4.22 3.06
N LEU A 347 -19.02 -3.16 2.59
CA LEU A 347 -19.76 -3.21 1.31
C LEU A 347 -18.77 -3.45 0.14
N PHE A 348 -17.66 -2.74 0.13
CA PHE A 348 -16.63 -2.90 -0.89
C PHE A 348 -15.94 -4.27 -0.83
N LEU A 349 -15.58 -4.74 0.35
CA LEU A 349 -15.00 -6.07 0.53
C LEU A 349 -15.99 -7.16 0.10
N GLY A 350 -17.26 -7.06 0.54
CA GLY A 350 -18.31 -8.00 0.17
C GLY A 350 -18.53 -8.07 -1.33
N ALA A 351 -18.58 -6.91 -2.01
CA ALA A 351 -18.72 -6.85 -3.47
C ALA A 351 -17.53 -7.50 -4.21
N ASN A 352 -16.30 -7.31 -3.71
CA ASN A 352 -15.12 -7.95 -4.29
C ASN A 352 -15.02 -9.45 -3.97
N LEU A 353 -15.53 -9.90 -2.81
CA LEU A 353 -15.59 -11.33 -2.48
C LEU A 353 -16.48 -12.14 -3.43
N CYS A 354 -17.45 -11.52 -4.09
CA CYS A 354 -18.24 -12.19 -5.15
C CYS A 354 -17.34 -12.66 -6.32
N LYS A 355 -16.21 -11.97 -6.52
CA LYS A 355 -15.23 -12.30 -7.58
C LYS A 355 -14.05 -13.14 -7.04
N PHE A 356 -14.23 -13.79 -5.87
CA PHE A 356 -13.15 -14.55 -5.22
C PHE A 356 -12.57 -15.63 -6.14
N PHE A 357 -13.43 -16.38 -6.82
CA PHE A 357 -13.00 -17.46 -7.73
C PHE A 357 -12.48 -16.93 -9.07
N ASP A 358 -12.75 -15.69 -9.43
CA ASP A 358 -12.29 -15.03 -10.67
C ASP A 358 -10.89 -14.41 -10.53
N GLY A 359 -10.10 -14.87 -9.57
CA GLY A 359 -8.72 -14.40 -9.30
C GLY A 359 -8.53 -13.75 -7.92
N GLY A 360 -9.61 -13.42 -7.21
CA GLY A 360 -9.55 -12.80 -5.88
C GLY A 360 -8.98 -13.70 -4.77
N TRP A 361 -8.89 -15.01 -4.98
CA TRP A 361 -8.25 -15.95 -4.06
C TRP A 361 -6.74 -15.73 -3.94
N LEU A 362 -6.11 -15.19 -4.99
CA LEU A 362 -4.65 -15.07 -5.05
C LEU A 362 -4.07 -14.09 -4.01
N PRO A 363 -4.55 -12.83 -3.86
CA PRO A 363 -4.06 -11.93 -2.82
C PRO A 363 -4.32 -12.47 -1.42
N VAL A 364 -5.40 -13.23 -1.22
CA VAL A 364 -5.68 -13.88 0.06
C VAL A 364 -4.64 -14.97 0.33
N MET A 365 -4.28 -15.78 -0.65
CA MET A 365 -3.24 -16.80 -0.53
C MET A 365 -1.87 -16.17 -0.22
N ILE A 366 -1.50 -15.12 -0.94
CA ILE A 366 -0.27 -14.37 -0.68
C ILE A 366 -0.30 -13.78 0.73
N GLY A 367 -1.40 -13.13 1.10
CA GLY A 367 -1.60 -12.56 2.43
C GLY A 367 -1.51 -13.60 3.55
N VAL A 368 -2.13 -14.77 3.39
CA VAL A 368 -2.02 -15.87 4.35
C VAL A 368 -0.56 -16.34 4.46
N GLY A 369 0.17 -16.47 3.35
CA GLY A 369 1.59 -16.82 3.35
C GLY A 369 2.43 -15.85 4.17
N PHE A 370 2.30 -14.55 3.94
CA PHE A 370 3.01 -13.51 4.71
C PHE A 370 2.58 -13.47 6.17
N TYR A 371 1.29 -13.59 6.45
CA TYR A 371 0.77 -13.67 7.81
C TYR A 371 1.37 -14.84 8.59
N LEU A 372 1.45 -16.01 7.97
CA LEU A 372 2.06 -17.21 8.56
C LEU A 372 3.56 -16.99 8.85
N VAL A 373 4.31 -16.40 7.91
CA VAL A 373 5.72 -16.07 8.13
C VAL A 373 5.89 -15.14 9.31
N MET A 374 5.16 -14.01 9.34
CA MET A 374 5.27 -13.02 10.41
C MET A 374 4.81 -13.58 11.77
N SER A 375 3.70 -14.29 11.81
CA SER A 375 3.17 -14.85 13.06
C SER A 375 4.06 -15.98 13.61
N THR A 376 4.64 -16.81 12.75
CA THR A 376 5.57 -17.87 13.14
C THR A 376 6.88 -17.28 13.65
N TRP A 377 7.40 -16.27 12.96
CA TRP A 377 8.60 -15.58 13.39
C TRP A 377 8.45 -14.94 14.77
N MET A 378 7.36 -14.20 14.99
CA MET A 378 7.03 -13.59 16.28
C MET A 378 6.97 -14.63 17.41
N LYS A 379 6.27 -15.76 17.18
CA LYS A 379 6.20 -16.85 18.15
C LYS A 379 7.60 -17.44 18.41
N GLY A 380 8.39 -17.64 17.36
CA GLY A 380 9.77 -18.14 17.47
C GLY A 380 10.64 -17.26 18.35
N GLN A 381 10.62 -15.94 18.12
CA GLN A 381 11.36 -14.99 18.96
C GLN A 381 10.93 -15.03 20.43
N THR A 382 9.64 -15.08 20.70
CA THR A 382 9.12 -15.19 22.07
C THR A 382 9.61 -16.46 22.75
N LEU A 383 9.62 -17.60 22.05
CA LEU A 383 10.13 -18.87 22.58
C LEU A 383 11.64 -18.81 22.87
N VAL A 384 12.40 -18.21 21.98
CA VAL A 384 13.86 -18.02 22.17
C VAL A 384 14.12 -17.12 23.37
N TYR A 385 13.40 -15.99 23.47
CA TYR A 385 13.53 -15.08 24.62
C TYR A 385 13.24 -15.79 25.94
N HIS A 386 12.16 -16.53 26.04
CA HIS A 386 11.81 -17.28 27.27
C HIS A 386 12.79 -18.40 27.62
N ARG A 387 13.52 -18.94 26.65
CA ARG A 387 14.58 -19.92 26.92
C ARG A 387 15.88 -19.28 27.37
N ILE A 388 16.22 -18.11 26.86
CA ILE A 388 17.47 -17.41 27.19
C ILE A 388 17.33 -16.63 28.48
N ALA A 389 16.22 -15.92 28.70
CA ALA A 389 15.97 -15.08 29.87
C ALA A 389 16.21 -15.75 31.24
N PRO A 390 15.82 -17.02 31.47
CA PRO A 390 16.04 -17.67 32.76
C PRO A 390 17.53 -17.91 33.10
N HIS A 391 18.41 -17.88 32.09
CA HIS A 391 19.84 -18.14 32.28
C HIS A 391 20.66 -16.88 32.52
N VAL A 392 20.04 -15.70 32.36
CA VAL A 392 20.66 -14.41 32.54
C VAL A 392 20.40 -13.94 33.97
N SER A 393 21.46 -13.82 34.78
CA SER A 393 21.40 -13.13 36.07
C SER A 393 21.21 -11.64 35.75
N ASN A 394 20.04 -11.07 36.07
CA ASN A 394 19.73 -9.66 35.82
C ASN A 394 20.52 -8.71 36.72
N ASP A 395 21.23 -9.21 37.72
CA ASP A 395 22.01 -8.40 38.65
C ASP A 395 23.46 -8.34 38.20
N LEU A 396 23.90 -7.15 37.75
CA LEU A 396 25.28 -6.87 37.34
C LEU A 396 26.30 -7.15 38.45
N ALA A 397 25.95 -6.86 39.71
CA ALA A 397 26.81 -7.08 40.85
C ALA A 397 27.07 -8.57 41.08
N SER A 398 26.05 -9.39 41.02
CA SER A 398 26.16 -10.85 41.15
C SER A 398 26.88 -11.49 39.96
N PHE A 399 26.74 -10.94 38.75
CA PHE A 399 27.49 -11.36 37.57
C PHE A 399 28.99 -11.06 37.73
N ILE A 400 29.36 -9.85 38.15
CA ILE A 400 30.75 -9.46 38.38
C ILE A 400 31.36 -10.34 39.46
N GLN A 401 30.68 -10.60 40.57
CA GLN A 401 31.17 -11.51 41.60
C GLN A 401 31.44 -12.92 41.08
N LYS A 402 30.51 -13.49 40.31
CA LYS A 402 30.69 -14.80 39.66
C LYS A 402 31.84 -14.82 38.66
N ALA A 403 32.00 -13.74 37.88
CA ALA A 403 33.08 -13.60 36.92
C ALA A 403 34.46 -13.45 37.61
N LEU A 404 34.53 -12.80 38.79
CA LEU A 404 35.77 -12.68 39.59
C LEU A 404 36.18 -14.00 40.23
N LEU A 405 35.25 -14.89 40.52
CA LEU A 405 35.49 -16.22 41.11
C LEU A 405 35.92 -17.26 40.07
N LYS A 406 35.77 -17.01 38.78
CA LYS A 406 36.24 -17.88 37.69
C LYS A 406 37.62 -17.44 37.24
N ASP A 407 38.46 -18.43 36.96
CA ASP A 407 39.82 -18.23 36.39
C ASP A 407 39.69 -17.85 34.90
N ILE A 408 39.27 -16.58 34.66
CA ILE A 408 39.05 -16.07 33.29
C ILE A 408 40.34 -15.42 32.80
N ILE A 409 40.79 -15.81 31.62
CA ILE A 409 41.95 -15.20 30.96
C ILE A 409 41.62 -13.74 30.62
N ARG A 410 42.35 -12.82 31.23
CA ARG A 410 42.18 -11.39 30.94
C ARG A 410 43.04 -11.00 29.75
N VAL A 411 42.39 -10.43 28.73
CA VAL A 411 43.04 -9.87 27.54
C VAL A 411 43.04 -8.34 27.63
N PRO A 412 44.12 -7.66 27.19
CA PRO A 412 44.17 -6.20 27.19
C PRO A 412 43.19 -5.67 26.11
N GLY A 413 42.46 -4.62 26.46
CA GLY A 413 41.52 -3.95 25.55
C GLY A 413 40.19 -3.61 26.21
N THR A 414 39.38 -2.84 25.52
CA THR A 414 38.02 -2.47 25.91
C THR A 414 37.05 -3.02 24.89
N ALA A 415 36.06 -3.81 25.31
CA ALA A 415 34.94 -4.27 24.48
C ALA A 415 33.68 -3.49 24.86
N VAL A 416 32.92 -3.08 23.86
CA VAL A 416 31.64 -2.40 24.04
C VAL A 416 30.53 -3.35 23.60
N TYR A 417 29.60 -3.63 24.50
CA TYR A 417 28.42 -4.45 24.24
C TYR A 417 27.19 -3.56 24.20
N LEU A 418 26.41 -3.72 23.16
CA LEU A 418 25.09 -3.09 23.05
C LEU A 418 24.07 -3.97 23.76
N ALA A 419 23.36 -3.42 24.72
CA ALA A 419 22.32 -4.10 25.47
C ALA A 419 21.05 -3.25 25.50
N ASP A 420 19.92 -3.88 25.78
CA ASP A 420 18.68 -3.19 26.09
C ASP A 420 18.84 -2.41 27.40
N PRO A 421 18.33 -1.17 27.53
CA PRO A 421 18.36 -0.43 28.79
C PRO A 421 17.74 -1.17 29.99
N GLU A 422 16.84 -2.11 29.74
CA GLU A 422 16.22 -2.96 30.77
C GLU A 422 17.11 -4.16 31.18
N GLU A 423 18.17 -4.48 30.41
CA GLU A 423 19.11 -5.55 30.70
C GLU A 423 20.35 -4.99 31.46
N GLU A 424 20.47 -5.29 32.74
CA GLU A 424 21.64 -4.90 33.53
C GLU A 424 22.92 -5.61 33.05
N VAL A 425 22.81 -6.84 32.54
CA VAL A 425 23.92 -7.62 32.00
C VAL A 425 23.61 -8.01 30.55
N PRO A 426 24.44 -7.54 29.57
CA PRO A 426 24.25 -7.93 28.17
C PRO A 426 24.29 -9.45 27.98
N ASN A 427 23.31 -10.00 27.26
CA ASN A 427 23.24 -11.43 26.95
C ASN A 427 24.54 -11.98 26.32
N ALA A 428 25.22 -11.15 25.52
CA ALA A 428 26.49 -11.51 24.88
C ALA A 428 27.66 -11.70 25.89
N LEU A 429 27.52 -11.25 27.13
CA LEU A 429 28.51 -11.47 28.21
C LEU A 429 28.22 -12.76 28.98
N VAL A 430 27.02 -13.30 28.91
CA VAL A 430 26.57 -14.47 29.71
C VAL A 430 26.77 -15.77 28.94
N LEU A 431 26.74 -15.69 27.60
CA LEU A 431 26.95 -16.80 26.67
C LEU A 431 28.46 -17.04 26.46
#